data_b074946892824dd97df76e5197ddc2ae
#
_entry.id   b074946892824dd97df76e5197ddc2ae
#
_cell.length_a   1.000
_cell.length_b   1.000
_cell.length_c   1.000
_cell.angle_alpha   90.00
_cell.angle_beta   90.00
_cell.angle_gamma   90.00
#
_symmetry.space_group_name_H-M   'P 1'
#
loop_
_entity.id
_entity.type
_entity.pdbx_description
1 polymer ?
#
loop_
_entity_poly.entity_id
_entity_poly.type
_entity_poly.pdbx_seq_one_letter_code
_entity_poly.pdbx_strand_id
1 'polypeptide(L)'
;MMIRFYALRPFDEQAYCEPYSKQYGIDYAYTAEVPTPDNLELAKGCDAVSTNPCLIAPEYLEAWAAMGVKFLPCRSIGYDHIPQQKAKELGMRISHSWYPPAGVADYAIMLMLMCNRKVGQILRRADAQDYSLNGKMGRDITRMTVGVIGTGNIGRTVLRHLSGFGCKLLA
;
A
#
# COMPACT_ATOMS: atom_id res chain seq x y z
N MET A 1 -26.14 1.29 -5.67
CA MET A 1 -24.95 0.41 -5.73
C MET A 1 -24.52 0.13 -4.31
N MET A 2 -24.27 -1.14 -4.01
CA MET A 2 -23.85 -1.58 -2.67
C MET A 2 -22.42 -2.10 -2.71
N ILE A 3 -21.56 -1.63 -1.81
CA ILE A 3 -20.16 -2.06 -1.70
C ILE A 3 -19.92 -2.75 -0.37
N ARG A 4 -19.27 -3.92 -0.39
CA ARG A 4 -18.69 -4.57 0.79
C ARG A 4 -17.21 -4.24 0.89
N PHE A 5 -16.82 -3.64 2.01
CA PHE A 5 -15.42 -3.45 2.35
C PHE A 5 -14.94 -4.55 3.28
N TYR A 6 -13.88 -5.27 2.88
CA TYR A 6 -13.10 -6.15 3.75
C TYR A 6 -11.81 -5.47 4.15
N ALA A 7 -11.26 -5.84 5.31
CA ALA A 7 -10.06 -5.23 5.87
C ALA A 7 -10.14 -3.69 5.93
N LEU A 8 -11.32 -3.14 6.21
CA LEU A 8 -11.45 -1.71 6.43
C LEU A 8 -10.81 -1.33 7.75
N ARG A 9 -9.96 -0.32 7.71
CA ARG A 9 -9.29 0.20 8.90
C ARG A 9 -10.14 1.32 9.51
N PRO A 10 -10.71 1.12 10.72
CA PRO A 10 -11.59 2.11 11.32
C PRO A 10 -10.89 3.44 11.65
N PHE A 11 -9.59 3.39 11.95
CA PHE A 11 -8.83 4.55 12.43
C PHE A 11 -8.47 5.57 11.34
N ASP A 12 -8.43 5.17 10.05
CA ASP A 12 -8.01 6.05 8.95
C ASP A 12 -8.90 5.98 7.69
N GLU A 13 -9.70 4.93 7.51
CA GLU A 13 -10.54 4.76 6.30
C GLU A 13 -12.03 5.02 6.57
N GLN A 14 -12.56 4.61 7.72
CA GLN A 14 -14.00 4.66 7.99
C GLN A 14 -14.57 6.09 7.93
N ALA A 15 -13.81 7.08 8.40
CA ALA A 15 -14.23 8.47 8.41
C ALA A 15 -14.59 9.03 7.02
N TYR A 16 -14.07 8.42 5.95
CA TYR A 16 -14.34 8.82 4.56
C TYR A 16 -15.55 8.09 3.96
N CYS A 17 -15.94 6.94 4.49
CA CYS A 17 -17.01 6.12 3.91
C CYS A 17 -18.35 6.86 3.92
N GLU A 18 -18.75 7.43 5.05
CA GLU A 18 -20.03 8.11 5.18
C GLU A 18 -20.18 9.36 4.30
N PRO A 19 -19.23 10.31 4.26
CA PRO A 19 -19.30 11.46 3.36
C PRO A 19 -19.40 11.06 1.89
N TYR A 20 -18.57 10.09 1.45
CA TYR A 20 -18.58 9.66 0.06
C TYR A 20 -19.81 8.82 -0.29
N SER A 21 -20.32 8.01 0.63
CA SER A 21 -21.59 7.30 0.47
C SER A 21 -22.72 8.28 0.17
N LYS A 22 -22.85 9.35 0.95
CA LYS A 22 -23.85 10.41 0.74
C LYS A 22 -23.62 11.18 -0.56
N GLN A 23 -22.36 11.55 -0.84
CA GLN A 23 -22.02 12.35 -2.03
C GLN A 23 -22.33 11.60 -3.33
N TYR A 24 -22.09 10.30 -3.38
CA TYR A 24 -22.23 9.52 -4.60
C TYR A 24 -23.45 8.61 -4.63
N GLY A 25 -24.27 8.56 -3.58
CA GLY A 25 -25.43 7.68 -3.49
C GLY A 25 -25.04 6.21 -3.52
N ILE A 26 -23.94 5.83 -2.86
CA ILE A 26 -23.41 4.48 -2.82
C ILE A 26 -23.53 3.94 -1.41
N ASP A 27 -24.33 2.91 -1.23
CA ASP A 27 -24.46 2.22 0.05
C ASP A 27 -23.21 1.36 0.32
N TYR A 28 -22.89 1.21 1.60
CA TYR A 28 -21.75 0.39 1.98
C TYR A 28 -21.98 -0.39 3.27
N ALA A 29 -21.27 -1.51 3.37
CA ALA A 29 -21.08 -2.22 4.62
C ALA A 29 -19.61 -2.65 4.73
N TYR A 30 -19.11 -2.85 5.94
CA TYR A 30 -17.71 -3.17 6.13
C TYR A 30 -17.46 -4.22 7.23
N THR A 31 -16.28 -4.82 7.15
CA THR A 31 -15.66 -5.59 8.24
C THR A 31 -14.17 -5.21 8.32
N ALA A 32 -13.60 -5.25 9.53
CA ALA A 32 -12.16 -5.08 9.73
C ALA A 32 -11.37 -6.35 9.36
N GLU A 33 -12.05 -7.47 9.20
CA GLU A 33 -11.45 -8.74 8.84
C GLU A 33 -11.11 -8.81 7.35
N VAL A 34 -10.04 -9.53 7.02
CA VAL A 34 -9.74 -9.92 5.63
C VAL A 34 -10.77 -10.96 5.15
N PRO A 35 -10.97 -11.12 3.83
CA PRO A 35 -11.82 -12.18 3.32
C PRO A 35 -11.25 -13.56 3.69
N THR A 36 -12.13 -14.42 4.18
CA THR A 36 -11.87 -15.82 4.52
C THR A 36 -13.06 -16.67 4.02
N PRO A 37 -12.92 -17.98 3.86
CA PRO A 37 -14.05 -18.83 3.46
C PRO A 37 -15.31 -18.63 4.32
N ASP A 38 -15.13 -18.33 5.61
CA ASP A 38 -16.23 -18.21 6.58
C ASP A 38 -17.01 -16.90 6.49
N ASN A 39 -16.45 -15.88 5.80
CA ASN A 39 -17.05 -14.55 5.75
C ASN A 39 -17.36 -14.05 4.31
N LEU A 40 -17.15 -14.87 3.28
CA LEU A 40 -17.45 -14.48 1.87
C LEU A 40 -18.90 -14.10 1.69
N GLU A 41 -19.82 -14.75 2.39
CA GLU A 41 -21.27 -14.50 2.34
C GLU A 41 -21.65 -13.06 2.72
N LEU A 42 -20.79 -12.33 3.40
CA LEU A 42 -21.00 -10.90 3.70
C LEU A 42 -21.10 -10.03 2.44
N ALA A 43 -20.63 -10.52 1.29
CA ALA A 43 -20.75 -9.85 -0.01
C ALA A 43 -22.08 -10.08 -0.71
N LYS A 44 -22.98 -10.90 -0.15
CA LYS A 44 -24.29 -11.20 -0.75
C LYS A 44 -25.11 -9.92 -0.93
N GLY A 45 -25.62 -9.73 -2.14
CA GLY A 45 -26.38 -8.54 -2.51
C GLY A 45 -25.52 -7.30 -2.76
N CYS A 46 -24.20 -7.42 -2.80
CA CYS A 46 -23.31 -6.33 -3.14
C CYS A 46 -22.95 -6.34 -4.63
N ASP A 47 -22.82 -5.17 -5.22
CA ASP A 47 -22.33 -4.97 -6.60
C ASP A 47 -20.81 -5.01 -6.66
N ALA A 48 -20.15 -4.62 -5.57
CA ALA A 48 -18.70 -4.50 -5.47
C ALA A 48 -18.16 -5.05 -4.15
N VAL A 49 -16.96 -5.60 -4.21
CA VAL A 49 -16.14 -5.98 -3.04
C VAL A 49 -14.84 -5.21 -3.09
N SER A 50 -14.54 -4.45 -2.04
CA SER A 50 -13.30 -3.69 -1.92
C SER A 50 -12.40 -4.28 -0.84
N THR A 51 -11.11 -4.45 -1.16
CA THR A 51 -10.11 -5.00 -0.24
C THR A 51 -8.89 -4.08 -0.13
N ASN A 52 -8.20 -4.16 1.01
CA ASN A 52 -6.78 -3.79 1.12
C ASN A 52 -5.93 -4.98 0.63
N PRO A 53 -4.60 -4.81 0.42
CA PRO A 53 -3.73 -5.92 0.06
C PRO A 53 -3.84 -7.06 1.07
N CYS A 54 -4.36 -8.19 0.60
CA CYS A 54 -4.49 -9.44 1.34
C CYS A 54 -4.55 -10.58 0.33
N LEU A 55 -4.35 -11.80 0.79
CA LEU A 55 -4.48 -12.95 -0.09
C LEU A 55 -5.95 -13.10 -0.56
N ILE A 56 -6.15 -13.08 -1.87
CA ILE A 56 -7.43 -13.38 -2.52
C ILE A 56 -7.24 -14.69 -3.31
N ALA A 57 -7.87 -15.75 -2.83
CA ALA A 57 -7.84 -17.02 -3.55
C ALA A 57 -8.81 -16.97 -4.77
N PRO A 58 -8.50 -17.69 -5.86
CA PRO A 58 -9.40 -17.75 -7.03
C PRO A 58 -10.84 -18.14 -6.69
N GLU A 59 -11.01 -19.03 -5.71
CA GLU A 59 -12.31 -19.52 -5.23
C GLU A 59 -13.14 -18.41 -4.57
N TYR A 60 -12.49 -17.38 -4.00
CA TYR A 60 -13.20 -16.22 -3.44
C TYR A 60 -13.85 -15.39 -4.55
N LEU A 61 -13.14 -15.23 -5.68
CA LEU A 61 -13.71 -14.55 -6.85
C LEU A 61 -14.88 -15.30 -7.44
N GLU A 62 -14.80 -16.63 -7.49
CA GLU A 62 -15.90 -17.49 -7.96
C GLU A 62 -17.13 -17.34 -7.06
N ALA A 63 -16.95 -17.38 -5.74
CA ALA A 63 -18.02 -17.18 -4.78
C ALA A 63 -18.67 -15.80 -4.92
N TRP A 64 -17.86 -14.74 -4.98
CA TRP A 64 -18.38 -13.39 -5.15
C TRP A 64 -19.08 -13.17 -6.49
N ALA A 65 -18.55 -13.73 -7.58
CA ALA A 65 -19.19 -13.68 -8.90
C ALA A 65 -20.56 -14.39 -8.88
N ALA A 66 -20.66 -15.56 -8.23
CA ALA A 66 -21.91 -16.27 -8.04
C ALA A 66 -22.95 -15.48 -7.21
N MET A 67 -22.49 -14.61 -6.30
CA MET A 67 -23.34 -13.70 -5.52
C MET A 67 -23.74 -12.44 -6.30
N GLY A 68 -23.22 -12.23 -7.51
CA GLY A 68 -23.53 -11.08 -8.37
C GLY A 68 -22.54 -9.93 -8.29
N VAL A 69 -21.42 -10.05 -7.58
CA VAL A 69 -20.37 -9.05 -7.51
C VAL A 69 -19.71 -8.87 -8.89
N LYS A 70 -19.59 -7.62 -9.35
CA LYS A 70 -19.06 -7.27 -10.68
C LYS A 70 -17.79 -6.43 -10.62
N PHE A 71 -17.52 -5.79 -9.48
CA PHE A 71 -16.43 -4.83 -9.34
C PHE A 71 -15.54 -5.18 -8.15
N LEU A 72 -14.22 -5.05 -8.33
CA LEU A 72 -13.18 -5.29 -7.32
C LEU A 72 -12.29 -4.04 -7.19
N PRO A 73 -12.76 -2.97 -6.56
CA PRO A 73 -11.91 -1.80 -6.27
C PRO A 73 -10.90 -2.14 -5.17
N CYS A 74 -9.61 -2.17 -5.54
CA CYS A 74 -8.51 -2.38 -4.61
C CYS A 74 -8.05 -1.05 -4.00
N ARG A 75 -7.93 -0.97 -2.67
CA ARG A 75 -7.49 0.21 -1.94
C ARG A 75 -5.96 0.31 -1.81
N SER A 76 -5.25 -0.08 -2.87
CA SER A 76 -3.79 0.02 -2.99
C SER A 76 -3.40 0.32 -4.43
N ILE A 77 -2.16 0.76 -4.65
CA ILE A 77 -1.61 0.92 -6.00
C ILE A 77 -1.34 -0.44 -6.64
N GLY A 78 -0.67 -1.35 -5.88
CA GLY A 78 -0.44 -2.72 -6.33
C GLY A 78 -1.70 -3.57 -6.20
N TYR A 79 -1.95 -4.43 -7.17
CA TYR A 79 -3.10 -5.34 -7.20
C TYR A 79 -2.72 -6.77 -7.63
N ASP A 80 -1.44 -7.11 -7.52
CA ASP A 80 -0.91 -8.45 -7.86
C ASP A 80 -1.45 -9.56 -6.94
N HIS A 81 -1.98 -9.20 -5.77
CA HIS A 81 -2.62 -10.12 -4.84
C HIS A 81 -4.03 -10.55 -5.29
N ILE A 82 -4.57 -9.95 -6.35
CA ILE A 82 -5.86 -10.35 -6.95
C ILE A 82 -5.57 -11.26 -8.14
N PRO A 83 -6.18 -12.46 -8.24
CA PRO A 83 -6.05 -13.35 -9.39
C PRO A 83 -6.69 -12.73 -10.65
N GLN A 84 -5.94 -11.88 -11.35
CA GLN A 84 -6.43 -11.04 -12.46
C GLN A 84 -7.02 -11.85 -13.60
N GLN A 85 -6.36 -12.98 -13.96
CA GLN A 85 -6.85 -13.86 -15.01
C GLN A 85 -8.22 -14.45 -14.64
N LYS A 86 -8.37 -14.92 -13.41
CA LYS A 86 -9.65 -15.46 -12.90
C LYS A 86 -10.74 -14.38 -12.89
N ALA A 87 -10.44 -13.18 -12.42
CA ALA A 87 -11.39 -12.07 -12.44
C ALA A 87 -11.89 -11.76 -13.86
N LYS A 88 -10.97 -11.78 -14.85
CA LYS A 88 -11.31 -11.60 -16.27
C LYS A 88 -12.23 -12.71 -16.80
N GLU A 89 -11.95 -13.96 -16.47
CA GLU A 89 -12.77 -15.12 -16.85
C GLU A 89 -14.19 -15.01 -16.30
N LEU A 90 -14.33 -14.48 -15.09
CA LEU A 90 -15.62 -14.27 -14.42
C LEU A 90 -16.31 -12.95 -14.83
N GLY A 91 -15.71 -12.17 -15.73
CA GLY A 91 -16.27 -10.89 -16.18
C GLY A 91 -16.23 -9.79 -15.11
N MET A 92 -15.43 -9.96 -14.03
CA MET A 92 -15.29 -8.98 -12.97
C MET A 92 -14.29 -7.90 -13.38
N ARG A 93 -14.60 -6.64 -13.04
CA ARG A 93 -13.70 -5.49 -13.31
C ARG A 93 -12.90 -5.12 -12.09
N ILE A 94 -11.58 -5.10 -12.23
CA ILE A 94 -10.65 -4.68 -11.20
C ILE A 94 -10.32 -3.19 -11.42
N SER A 95 -10.28 -2.43 -10.35
CA SER A 95 -9.69 -1.10 -10.30
C SER A 95 -8.76 -0.99 -9.10
N HIS A 96 -7.84 -0.04 -9.14
CA HIS A 96 -6.89 0.18 -8.06
C HIS A 96 -6.77 1.68 -7.76
N SER A 97 -6.27 2.00 -6.57
CA SER A 97 -6.04 3.37 -6.14
C SER A 97 -4.84 3.97 -6.87
N TRP A 98 -4.89 5.29 -7.07
CA TRP A 98 -3.75 6.07 -7.51
C TRP A 98 -3.49 7.21 -6.52
N TYR A 99 -2.23 7.43 -6.20
CA TYR A 99 -1.77 8.58 -5.44
C TYR A 99 -0.35 8.98 -5.88
N PRO A 100 0.04 10.27 -5.67
CA PRO A 100 1.39 10.73 -6.01
C PRO A 100 2.47 9.89 -5.31
N PRO A 101 3.53 9.51 -6.03
CA PRO A 101 4.59 8.63 -5.49
C PRO A 101 5.53 9.31 -4.50
N ALA A 102 5.37 10.64 -4.28
CA ALA A 102 6.30 11.42 -3.45
C ALA A 102 6.42 10.88 -2.03
N GLY A 103 5.31 10.59 -1.35
CA GLY A 103 5.35 10.08 0.02
C GLY A 103 6.11 8.75 0.16
N VAL A 104 5.97 7.84 -0.81
CA VAL A 104 6.71 6.58 -0.83
C VAL A 104 8.21 6.82 -1.12
N ALA A 105 8.51 7.74 -2.04
CA ALA A 105 9.88 8.11 -2.37
C ALA A 105 10.59 8.76 -1.18
N ASP A 106 9.93 9.68 -0.49
CA ASP A 106 10.45 10.34 0.71
C ASP A 106 10.72 9.34 1.83
N TYR A 107 9.80 8.40 2.04
CA TYR A 107 9.99 7.33 3.02
C TYR A 107 11.20 6.44 2.70
N ALA A 108 11.37 6.06 1.44
CA ALA A 108 12.53 5.29 0.99
C ALA A 108 13.85 6.06 1.23
N ILE A 109 13.88 7.36 0.94
CA ILE A 109 15.06 8.21 1.18
C ILE A 109 15.32 8.37 2.68
N MET A 110 14.29 8.56 3.48
CA MET A 110 14.40 8.61 4.94
C MET A 110 15.07 7.34 5.47
N LEU A 111 14.58 6.16 5.08
CA LEU A 111 15.16 4.88 5.51
C LEU A 111 16.62 4.74 5.06
N MET A 112 16.94 5.15 3.85
CA MET A 112 18.31 5.16 3.31
C MET A 112 19.24 6.03 4.17
N LEU A 113 18.81 7.24 4.50
CA LEU A 113 19.56 8.15 5.37
C LEU A 113 19.70 7.59 6.79
N MET A 114 18.64 7.02 7.35
CA MET A 114 18.67 6.38 8.67
C MET A 114 19.67 5.22 8.72
N CYS A 115 19.69 4.36 7.70
CA CYS A 115 20.66 3.27 7.59
C CYS A 115 22.09 3.81 7.46
N ASN A 116 22.30 4.76 6.54
CA ASN A 116 23.62 5.34 6.29
C ASN A 116 24.20 6.05 7.53
N ARG A 117 23.37 6.73 8.30
CA ARG A 117 23.77 7.46 9.52
C ARG A 117 23.62 6.61 10.79
N LYS A 118 23.28 5.30 10.68
CA LYS A 118 23.14 4.36 11.81
C LYS A 118 22.14 4.82 12.88
N VAL A 119 21.08 5.51 12.47
CA VAL A 119 20.13 6.17 13.39
C VAL A 119 19.53 5.19 14.38
N GLY A 120 19.07 4.00 13.93
CA GLY A 120 18.52 2.99 14.83
C GLY A 120 19.49 2.50 15.91
N GLN A 121 20.81 2.43 15.60
CA GLN A 121 21.82 2.09 16.59
C GLN A 121 22.05 3.25 17.57
N ILE A 122 22.08 4.49 17.05
CA ILE A 122 22.28 5.68 17.88
C ILE A 122 21.15 5.83 18.90
N LEU A 123 19.88 5.68 18.46
CA LEU A 123 18.73 5.78 19.34
C LEU A 123 18.78 4.75 20.48
N ARG A 124 19.01 3.46 20.17
CA ARG A 124 19.11 2.41 21.21
C ARG A 124 20.24 2.67 22.22
N ARG A 125 21.33 3.28 21.80
CA ARG A 125 22.44 3.61 22.71
C ARG A 125 22.18 4.90 23.49
N ALA A 126 21.41 5.83 22.93
CA ALA A 126 20.96 7.03 23.62
C ALA A 126 20.07 6.70 24.83
N ASP A 127 19.22 5.67 24.74
CA ASP A 127 18.41 5.18 25.87
C ASP A 127 19.30 4.75 27.07
N ALA A 128 20.51 4.27 26.80
CA ALA A 128 21.52 3.94 27.78
C ALA A 128 22.50 5.12 28.08
N GLN A 129 22.17 6.34 27.65
CA GLN A 129 22.99 7.54 27.79
C GLN A 129 24.41 7.42 27.20
N ASP A 130 24.60 6.55 26.21
CA ASP A 130 25.85 6.41 25.47
C ASP A 130 25.86 7.31 24.23
N TYR A 131 26.42 8.48 24.39
CA TYR A 131 26.58 9.48 23.32
C TYR A 131 27.97 9.41 22.63
N SER A 132 28.77 8.41 22.91
CA SER A 132 30.10 8.23 22.29
C SER A 132 29.98 8.04 20.77
N LEU A 133 30.95 8.49 19.99
CA LEU A 133 31.00 8.35 18.54
C LEU A 133 31.52 6.99 18.07
N ASN A 134 32.13 6.22 18.98
CA ASN A 134 32.74 4.95 18.64
C ASN A 134 31.71 3.97 18.04
N GLY A 135 32.00 3.49 16.83
CA GLY A 135 31.13 2.59 16.10
C GLY A 135 29.85 3.22 15.52
N LYS A 136 29.55 4.50 15.79
CA LYS A 136 28.33 5.19 15.37
C LYS A 136 28.51 6.14 14.18
N MET A 137 29.72 6.29 13.68
CA MET A 137 29.98 7.17 12.53
C MET A 137 29.33 6.59 11.27
N GLY A 138 28.50 7.41 10.62
CA GLY A 138 27.93 7.15 9.32
C GLY A 138 28.80 7.73 8.19
N ARG A 139 28.27 7.69 6.97
CA ARG A 139 28.95 8.24 5.78
C ARG A 139 28.17 9.43 5.23
N ASP A 140 28.84 10.31 4.49
CA ASP A 140 28.18 11.38 3.75
C ASP A 140 27.60 10.82 2.46
N ILE A 141 26.30 11.04 2.26
CA ILE A 141 25.60 10.56 1.08
C ILE A 141 26.18 11.13 -0.23
N THR A 142 26.71 12.37 -0.19
CA THR A 142 27.37 13.03 -1.33
C THR A 142 28.54 12.23 -1.92
N ARG A 143 29.17 11.39 -1.09
CA ARG A 143 30.30 10.54 -1.50
C ARG A 143 29.87 9.13 -1.92
N MET A 144 28.56 8.88 -1.96
CA MET A 144 28.02 7.55 -2.25
C MET A 144 27.50 7.46 -3.67
N THR A 145 27.42 6.24 -4.16
CA THR A 145 26.65 5.89 -5.35
C THR A 145 25.37 5.22 -4.88
N VAL A 146 24.23 5.74 -5.30
CA VAL A 146 22.91 5.17 -5.01
C VAL A 146 22.36 4.56 -6.29
N GLY A 147 22.06 3.26 -6.24
CA GLY A 147 21.39 2.54 -7.33
C GLY A 147 19.90 2.38 -7.05
N VAL A 148 19.07 2.64 -8.06
CA VAL A 148 17.63 2.45 -8.02
C VAL A 148 17.23 1.40 -9.05
N ILE A 149 16.78 0.24 -8.58
CA ILE A 149 16.29 -0.84 -9.45
C ILE A 149 14.81 -0.61 -9.72
N GLY A 150 14.48 -0.36 -11.00
CA GLY A 150 13.13 -0.03 -11.43
C GLY A 150 12.88 1.47 -11.51
N THR A 151 12.69 1.97 -12.73
CA THR A 151 12.49 3.40 -13.06
C THR A 151 11.03 3.74 -13.38
N GLY A 152 10.09 3.10 -12.72
CA GLY A 152 8.66 3.44 -12.73
C GLY A 152 8.39 4.75 -11.98
N ASN A 153 7.13 5.02 -11.66
CA ASN A 153 6.73 6.29 -11.03
C ASN A 153 7.47 6.54 -9.70
N ILE A 154 7.58 5.53 -8.83
CA ILE A 154 8.28 5.66 -7.54
C ILE A 154 9.78 5.83 -7.76
N GLY A 155 10.43 4.94 -8.53
CA GLY A 155 11.88 4.99 -8.73
C GLY A 155 12.36 6.28 -9.37
N ARG A 156 11.65 6.80 -10.40
CA ARG A 156 11.93 8.12 -10.97
C ARG A 156 11.78 9.25 -9.95
N THR A 157 10.81 9.16 -9.07
CA THR A 157 10.62 10.16 -8.02
C THR A 157 11.74 10.10 -7.00
N VAL A 158 12.17 8.90 -6.58
CA VAL A 158 13.34 8.71 -5.71
C VAL A 158 14.59 9.33 -6.34
N LEU A 159 14.87 9.05 -7.62
CA LEU A 159 16.02 9.62 -8.33
C LEU A 159 15.96 11.16 -8.39
N ARG A 160 14.77 11.70 -8.68
CA ARG A 160 14.57 13.17 -8.73
C ARG A 160 14.79 13.82 -7.36
N HIS A 161 14.27 13.23 -6.26
CA HIS A 161 14.48 13.77 -4.92
C HIS A 161 15.95 13.62 -4.48
N LEU A 162 16.60 12.50 -4.80
CA LEU A 162 18.01 12.27 -4.49
C LEU A 162 18.98 13.17 -5.26
N SER A 163 18.57 13.73 -6.40
CA SER A 163 19.45 14.60 -7.18
C SER A 163 19.93 15.83 -6.37
N GLY A 164 19.11 16.31 -5.43
CA GLY A 164 19.47 17.40 -4.52
C GLY A 164 20.53 17.05 -3.47
N PHE A 165 20.81 15.75 -3.24
CA PHE A 165 21.83 15.32 -2.27
C PHE A 165 23.25 15.28 -2.85
N GLY A 166 23.43 15.45 -4.15
CA GLY A 166 24.76 15.48 -4.78
C GLY A 166 25.48 14.12 -4.84
N CYS A 167 24.81 13.03 -4.56
CA CYS A 167 25.35 11.67 -4.70
C CYS A 167 25.34 11.22 -6.18
N LYS A 168 26.19 10.24 -6.53
CA LYS A 168 26.12 9.58 -7.85
C LYS A 168 24.88 8.70 -7.91
N LEU A 169 24.07 8.87 -8.95
CA LEU A 169 22.85 8.10 -9.17
C LEU A 169 23.05 7.09 -10.31
N LEU A 170 22.56 5.87 -10.11
CA LEU A 170 22.47 4.81 -11.11
C LEU A 170 21.02 4.31 -11.17
N ALA A 171 20.56 3.95 -12.39
CA ALA A 171 19.20 3.45 -12.65
C ALA A 171 19.23 2.31 -13.68
#